data_bc3a8539d7b1e49ce92238bf3a04642c
#
_entry.id   bc3a8539d7b1e49ce92238bf3a04642c
#
_cell.length_a   1.000
_cell.length_b   1.000
_cell.length_c   1.000
_cell.angle_alpha   90.00
_cell.angle_beta   90.00
_cell.angle_gamma   90.00
#
_symmetry.space_group_name_H-M   'P 1'
#
loop_
_entity.id
_entity.type
_entity.pdbx_description
1 polymer ?
#
loop_
_entity_poly.entity_id
_entity_poly.type
_entity_poly.pdbx_seq_one_letter_code
_entity_poly.pdbx_strand_id
1 'polypeptide(L)'
;WDTAFTAIWGRYFLDSLPIENSLDNLYAARTEEGFISREDNSIGEPIWNHNHPIAFAPPLLTWAELSLFELTSDVPRLKKVFPYLKAHHDFCTEQYQASDGLFIGDALGSGMDNLKRYPNSWEFDNDGIKLKPEWVHSMYRPHMDKLGPSHQFTWNSQGRWIDLSSQMAFDAKCLSEMAKLINLKEESEHYRKKHNKLAEIINDLCWNEEHQFYFDLGYGEQIIRYHIGSYWTLLAGIVPKS
;
A
#
# COMPACT_ATOMS: atom_id res chain seq x y z
N TRP A 1 5.95 -5.56 -2.86
CA TRP A 1 5.83 -5.89 -1.44
C TRP A 1 6.53 -7.21 -1.08
N ASP A 2 6.59 -8.20 -1.95
CA ASP A 2 7.34 -9.46 -1.72
C ASP A 2 8.81 -9.18 -1.42
N THR A 3 9.45 -8.28 -2.19
CA THR A 3 10.84 -7.86 -1.95
C THR A 3 11.00 -7.21 -0.58
N ALA A 4 10.02 -6.42 -0.13
CA ALA A 4 10.05 -5.81 1.20
C ALA A 4 10.01 -6.87 2.31
N PHE A 5 9.09 -7.84 2.22
CA PHE A 5 9.05 -8.95 3.19
C PHE A 5 10.32 -9.79 3.12
N THR A 6 10.84 -10.07 1.93
CA THR A 6 12.11 -10.77 1.76
C THR A 6 13.26 -10.02 2.44
N ALA A 7 13.30 -8.69 2.33
CA ALA A 7 14.31 -7.88 2.98
C ALA A 7 14.20 -7.92 4.52
N ILE A 8 12.97 -7.90 5.05
CA ILE A 8 12.73 -7.91 6.50
C ILE A 8 13.27 -9.17 7.18
N TRP A 9 13.08 -10.35 6.60
CA TRP A 9 13.69 -11.57 7.15
C TRP A 9 15.11 -11.83 6.64
N GLY A 10 15.40 -11.48 5.40
CA GLY A 10 16.70 -11.64 4.75
C GLY A 10 17.81 -10.80 5.38
N ARG A 11 17.47 -9.75 6.13
CA ARG A 11 18.42 -8.89 6.85
C ARG A 11 19.37 -9.66 7.78
N TYR A 12 19.00 -10.85 8.21
CA TYR A 12 19.85 -11.70 9.04
C TYR A 12 20.90 -12.48 8.25
N PHE A 13 20.90 -12.35 6.91
CA PHE A 13 21.75 -13.09 5.98
C PHE A 13 22.48 -12.18 4.99
N LEU A 14 22.80 -10.95 5.39
CA LEU A 14 23.40 -9.92 4.51
C LEU A 14 24.75 -10.37 3.91
N ASP A 15 25.51 -11.20 4.62
CA ASP A 15 26.77 -11.76 4.11
C ASP A 15 26.58 -12.78 2.96
N SER A 16 25.37 -13.31 2.80
CA SER A 16 25.06 -14.38 1.86
C SER A 16 24.03 -13.99 0.81
N LEU A 17 23.18 -13.01 1.10
CA LEU A 17 22.07 -12.57 0.24
C LEU A 17 22.22 -11.09 -0.13
N PRO A 18 22.08 -10.73 -1.42
CA PRO A 18 22.20 -9.35 -1.89
C PRO A 18 20.91 -8.54 -1.63
N ILE A 19 20.47 -8.47 -0.37
CA ILE A 19 19.19 -7.86 0.03
C ILE A 19 19.12 -6.38 -0.38
N GLU A 20 20.19 -5.63 -0.09
CA GLU A 20 20.24 -4.21 -0.43
C GLU A 20 20.18 -3.98 -1.94
N ASN A 21 20.86 -4.82 -2.73
CA ASN A 21 20.81 -4.74 -4.19
C ASN A 21 19.41 -5.02 -4.73
N SER A 22 18.66 -5.93 -4.11
CA SER A 22 17.29 -6.23 -4.50
C SER A 22 16.36 -5.02 -4.31
N LEU A 23 16.53 -4.27 -3.22
CA LEU A 23 15.83 -3.02 -2.98
C LEU A 23 16.30 -1.91 -3.94
N ASP A 24 17.62 -1.79 -4.14
CA ASP A 24 18.20 -0.79 -5.04
C ASP A 24 17.72 -0.96 -6.50
N ASN A 25 17.45 -2.19 -6.96
CA ASN A 25 16.87 -2.45 -8.26
C ASN A 25 15.47 -1.81 -8.40
N LEU A 26 14.62 -1.92 -7.37
CA LEU A 26 13.31 -1.27 -7.36
C LEU A 26 13.43 0.26 -7.40
N TYR A 27 14.40 0.81 -6.66
CA TYR A 27 14.64 2.26 -6.66
C TYR A 27 15.21 2.75 -7.98
N ALA A 28 15.99 1.96 -8.68
CA ALA A 28 16.52 2.29 -10.00
C ALA A 28 15.42 2.33 -11.07
N ALA A 29 14.40 1.47 -10.94
CA ALA A 29 13.27 1.37 -11.87
C ALA A 29 12.12 2.35 -11.57
N ARG A 30 12.25 3.23 -10.56
CA ARG A 30 11.20 4.20 -10.25
C ARG A 30 10.95 5.17 -11.41
N THR A 31 9.70 5.64 -11.54
CA THR A 31 9.34 6.64 -12.54
C THR A 31 9.94 8.03 -12.21
N GLU A 32 9.89 8.94 -13.17
CA GLU A 32 10.35 10.33 -12.96
C GLU A 32 9.53 11.06 -11.87
N GLU A 33 8.24 10.71 -11.75
CA GLU A 33 7.34 11.24 -10.72
C GLU A 33 7.60 10.63 -9.34
N GLY A 34 8.49 9.64 -9.24
CA GLY A 34 8.90 9.00 -7.99
C GLY A 34 8.13 7.74 -7.61
N PHE A 35 7.23 7.25 -8.46
CA PHE A 35 6.54 5.98 -8.22
C PHE A 35 7.50 4.79 -8.32
N ILE A 36 7.45 3.90 -7.34
CA ILE A 36 8.16 2.62 -7.35
C ILE A 36 7.15 1.53 -7.72
N SER A 37 7.35 0.90 -8.87
CA SER A 37 6.44 -0.11 -9.38
C SER A 37 6.34 -1.31 -8.44
N ARG A 38 5.17 -1.90 -8.37
CA ARG A 38 4.96 -3.17 -7.67
C ARG A 38 5.62 -4.33 -8.41
N GLU A 39 5.83 -4.20 -9.70
CA GLU A 39 6.29 -5.26 -10.57
C GLU A 39 6.92 -4.68 -11.83
N ASP A 40 8.14 -5.06 -12.13
CA ASP A 40 8.88 -4.64 -13.29
C ASP A 40 9.18 -5.85 -14.20
N ASN A 41 9.31 -5.59 -15.52
CA ASN A 41 9.75 -6.61 -16.45
C ASN A 41 11.26 -6.86 -16.35
N SER A 42 11.77 -7.79 -17.14
CA SER A 42 13.20 -8.19 -17.13
C SER A 42 14.19 -7.09 -17.52
N ILE A 43 13.71 -5.97 -18.04
CA ILE A 43 14.53 -4.80 -18.42
C ILE A 43 14.30 -3.60 -17.51
N GLY A 44 13.53 -3.78 -16.39
CA GLY A 44 13.30 -2.76 -15.40
C GLY A 44 12.20 -1.75 -15.74
N GLU A 45 11.29 -2.09 -16.64
CA GLU A 45 10.14 -1.24 -16.96
C GLU A 45 8.90 -1.68 -16.17
N PRO A 46 8.11 -0.73 -15.62
CA PRO A 46 6.87 -1.02 -14.92
C PRO A 46 5.89 -1.81 -15.79
N ILE A 47 5.35 -2.91 -15.25
CA ILE A 47 4.34 -3.72 -15.95
C ILE A 47 2.95 -3.06 -15.85
N TRP A 48 2.68 -2.39 -14.73
CA TRP A 48 1.36 -1.82 -14.43
C TRP A 48 1.35 -0.31 -14.62
N ASN A 49 0.28 0.20 -15.20
CA ASN A 49 0.10 1.64 -15.35
C ASN A 49 -0.09 2.29 -13.98
N HIS A 50 0.89 3.10 -13.56
CA HIS A 50 0.92 3.77 -12.26
C HIS A 50 -0.15 4.88 -12.07
N ASN A 51 -0.84 5.26 -13.13
CA ASN A 51 -2.00 6.15 -13.03
C ASN A 51 -3.29 5.40 -12.70
N HIS A 52 -3.19 4.11 -12.37
CA HIS A 52 -4.33 3.25 -12.09
C HIS A 52 -4.14 2.50 -10.75
N PRO A 53 -5.20 2.37 -9.91
CA PRO A 53 -5.12 1.72 -8.60
C PRO A 53 -4.59 0.28 -8.62
N ILE A 54 -4.60 -0.42 -9.75
CA ILE A 54 -4.01 -1.76 -9.88
C ILE A 54 -2.49 -1.76 -9.62
N ALA A 55 -1.82 -0.65 -9.91
CA ALA A 55 -0.39 -0.50 -9.67
C ALA A 55 -0.08 -0.25 -8.19
N PHE A 56 -1.09 0.14 -7.39
CA PHE A 56 -0.91 0.44 -5.99
C PHE A 56 -0.73 -0.85 -5.19
N ALA A 57 0.44 -1.02 -4.65
CA ALA A 57 0.81 -2.13 -3.78
C ALA A 57 1.10 -1.64 -2.36
N PRO A 58 1.07 -2.53 -1.34
CA PRO A 58 1.44 -2.17 0.02
C PRO A 58 2.79 -1.44 0.08
N PRO A 59 2.85 -0.18 0.57
CA PRO A 59 4.06 0.63 0.59
C PRO A 59 4.97 0.23 1.77
N LEU A 60 5.57 -0.97 1.70
CA LEU A 60 6.32 -1.58 2.79
C LEU A 60 7.84 -1.40 2.69
N LEU A 61 8.33 -0.70 1.65
CA LEU A 61 9.77 -0.52 1.42
C LEU A 61 10.43 0.30 2.53
N THR A 62 9.73 1.30 3.07
CA THR A 62 10.22 2.11 4.19
C THR A 62 10.42 1.27 5.45
N TRP A 63 9.49 0.35 5.72
CA TRP A 63 9.65 -0.61 6.81
C TRP A 63 10.81 -1.58 6.58
N ALA A 64 11.00 -2.05 5.35
CA ALA A 64 12.14 -2.90 5.01
C ALA A 64 13.48 -2.19 5.27
N GLU A 65 13.63 -0.93 4.85
CA GLU A 65 14.84 -0.14 5.09
C GLU A 65 15.08 0.14 6.58
N LEU A 66 14.05 0.45 7.37
CA LEU A 66 14.19 0.59 8.82
C LEU A 66 14.58 -0.75 9.47
N SER A 67 14.03 -1.86 8.99
CA SER A 67 14.37 -3.19 9.49
C SER A 67 15.84 -3.56 9.19
N LEU A 68 16.36 -3.17 8.03
CA LEU A 68 17.80 -3.30 7.71
C LEU A 68 18.63 -2.40 8.64
N PHE A 69 18.21 -1.15 8.83
CA PHE A 69 18.91 -0.20 9.69
C PHE A 69 19.02 -0.67 11.14
N GLU A 70 18.04 -1.38 11.68
CA GLU A 70 18.08 -1.95 13.03
C GLU A 70 19.29 -2.88 13.25
N LEU A 71 19.79 -3.54 12.20
CA LEU A 71 20.96 -4.41 12.26
C LEU A 71 22.25 -3.72 11.81
N THR A 72 22.17 -2.88 10.79
CA THR A 72 23.35 -2.30 10.13
C THR A 72 23.77 -0.95 10.71
N SER A 73 22.82 -0.19 11.25
CA SER A 73 22.99 1.21 11.64
C SER A 73 23.53 2.10 10.50
N ASP A 74 23.24 1.73 9.23
CA ASP A 74 23.74 2.43 8.04
C ASP A 74 22.96 3.72 7.77
N VAL A 75 23.37 4.81 8.42
CA VAL A 75 22.83 6.17 8.20
C VAL A 75 23.05 6.67 6.76
N PRO A 76 24.20 6.46 6.10
CA PRO A 76 24.40 6.78 4.69
C PRO A 76 23.33 6.16 3.79
N ARG A 77 22.99 4.87 3.99
CA ARG A 77 21.92 4.20 3.23
C ARG A 77 20.56 4.87 3.44
N LEU A 78 20.17 5.14 4.69
CA LEU A 78 18.92 5.83 4.96
C LEU A 78 18.85 7.20 4.26
N LYS A 79 19.94 7.97 4.28
CA LYS A 79 20.01 9.26 3.57
C LYS A 79 19.87 9.12 2.06
N LYS A 80 20.43 8.05 1.47
CA LYS A 80 20.34 7.73 0.03
C LYS A 80 18.91 7.43 -0.38
N VAL A 81 18.21 6.57 0.37
CA VAL A 81 16.91 6.01 -0.04
C VAL A 81 15.71 6.86 0.40
N PHE A 82 15.83 7.66 1.45
CA PHE A 82 14.75 8.50 1.97
C PHE A 82 14.05 9.36 0.89
N PRO A 83 14.76 10.05 -0.02
CA PRO A 83 14.12 10.83 -1.08
C PRO A 83 13.25 9.98 -2.01
N TYR A 84 13.65 8.74 -2.29
CA TYR A 84 12.91 7.82 -3.17
C TYR A 84 11.62 7.35 -2.52
N LEU A 85 11.70 6.96 -1.24
CA LEU A 85 10.56 6.49 -0.46
C LEU A 85 9.56 7.61 -0.18
N LYS A 86 10.06 8.80 0.12
CA LYS A 86 9.26 10.02 0.24
C LYS A 86 8.48 10.31 -1.04
N ALA A 87 9.15 10.32 -2.19
CA ALA A 87 8.51 10.59 -3.47
C ALA A 87 7.44 9.53 -3.80
N HIS A 88 7.70 8.27 -3.51
CA HIS A 88 6.73 7.19 -3.68
C HIS A 88 5.49 7.36 -2.80
N HIS A 89 5.69 7.68 -1.51
CA HIS A 89 4.58 7.97 -0.59
C HIS A 89 3.72 9.14 -1.07
N ASP A 90 4.37 10.22 -1.49
CA ASP A 90 3.68 11.44 -1.93
C ASP A 90 2.92 11.18 -3.24
N PHE A 91 3.50 10.44 -4.18
CA PHE A 91 2.83 9.98 -5.40
C PHE A 91 1.59 9.12 -5.07
N CYS A 92 1.73 8.10 -4.22
CA CYS A 92 0.61 7.25 -3.84
C CYS A 92 -0.52 8.05 -3.15
N THR A 93 -0.16 9.06 -2.36
CA THR A 93 -1.14 9.96 -1.73
C THR A 93 -1.88 10.77 -2.78
N GLU A 94 -1.17 11.34 -3.76
CA GLU A 94 -1.79 12.15 -4.82
C GLU A 94 -2.70 11.32 -5.73
N GLN A 95 -2.27 10.12 -6.11
CA GLN A 95 -2.96 9.31 -7.12
C GLN A 95 -4.09 8.44 -6.55
N TYR A 96 -3.94 7.93 -5.33
CA TYR A 96 -4.82 6.86 -4.82
C TYR A 96 -5.61 7.25 -3.57
N GLN A 97 -5.37 8.43 -2.98
CA GLN A 97 -6.16 8.92 -1.87
C GLN A 97 -7.47 9.54 -2.37
N ALA A 98 -8.58 9.08 -1.83
CA ALA A 98 -9.89 9.64 -2.13
C ALA A 98 -10.19 10.92 -1.33
N SER A 99 -11.26 11.61 -1.68
CA SER A 99 -11.65 12.87 -1.04
C SER A 99 -12.00 12.75 0.45
N ASP A 100 -12.37 11.55 0.91
CA ASP A 100 -12.60 11.23 2.33
C ASP A 100 -11.30 10.98 3.10
N GLY A 101 -10.16 10.93 2.42
CA GLY A 101 -8.84 10.73 2.99
C GLY A 101 -8.39 9.28 3.09
N LEU A 102 -9.25 8.32 2.76
CA LEU A 102 -8.89 6.90 2.69
C LEU A 102 -8.35 6.53 1.29
N PHE A 103 -7.78 5.35 1.16
CA PHE A 103 -7.14 4.93 -0.08
C PHE A 103 -8.00 3.96 -0.89
N ILE A 104 -8.01 4.19 -2.20
CA ILE A 104 -8.61 3.31 -3.20
C ILE A 104 -7.54 2.30 -3.61
N GLY A 105 -7.93 1.04 -3.68
CA GLY A 105 -7.03 -0.02 -4.11
C GLY A 105 -7.74 -1.07 -4.94
N ASP A 106 -6.96 -2.03 -5.35
CA ASP A 106 -7.38 -3.19 -6.11
C ASP A 106 -6.94 -4.47 -5.39
N ALA A 107 -7.72 -5.56 -5.46
CA ALA A 107 -7.40 -6.79 -4.77
C ALA A 107 -6.05 -7.35 -5.21
N LEU A 108 -5.77 -7.33 -6.52
CA LEU A 108 -4.50 -7.80 -7.07
C LEU A 108 -3.33 -6.92 -6.61
N GLY A 109 -3.54 -5.59 -6.55
CA GLY A 109 -2.56 -4.64 -6.03
C GLY A 109 -2.26 -4.83 -4.56
N SER A 110 -3.27 -5.13 -3.74
CA SER A 110 -3.13 -5.26 -2.29
C SER A 110 -2.34 -6.48 -1.82
N GLY A 111 -2.11 -7.48 -2.70
CA GLY A 111 -1.57 -8.78 -2.31
C GLY A 111 -2.53 -9.66 -1.53
N MET A 112 -3.80 -9.27 -1.46
CA MET A 112 -4.90 -10.00 -0.82
C MET A 112 -6.01 -10.33 -1.82
N ASP A 113 -5.63 -10.74 -3.00
CA ASP A 113 -6.47 -11.02 -4.17
C ASP A 113 -7.49 -12.15 -3.95
N ASN A 114 -7.22 -13.04 -2.99
CA ASN A 114 -8.15 -14.10 -2.57
C ASN A 114 -9.17 -13.65 -1.53
N LEU A 115 -9.10 -12.40 -1.06
CA LEU A 115 -9.96 -11.89 -0.03
C LEU A 115 -11.27 -11.37 -0.62
N LYS A 116 -12.38 -11.98 -0.21
CA LYS A 116 -13.72 -11.57 -0.61
C LYS A 116 -14.14 -10.31 0.17
N ARG A 117 -13.96 -9.11 -0.43
CA ARG A 117 -14.16 -7.83 0.24
C ARG A 117 -15.55 -7.26 0.07
N TYR A 118 -16.18 -7.47 -1.09
CA TYR A 118 -17.45 -6.84 -1.43
C TYR A 118 -18.66 -7.71 -1.01
N PRO A 119 -19.82 -7.11 -0.75
CA PRO A 119 -21.07 -7.85 -0.57
C PRO A 119 -21.39 -8.71 -1.78
N ASN A 120 -22.13 -9.80 -1.58
CA ASN A 120 -22.50 -10.73 -2.64
C ASN A 120 -23.21 -10.06 -3.83
N SER A 121 -23.93 -8.95 -3.58
CA SER A 121 -24.58 -8.16 -4.63
C SER A 121 -23.60 -7.45 -5.59
N TRP A 122 -22.31 -7.39 -5.23
CA TRP A 122 -21.24 -6.80 -6.02
C TRP A 122 -20.32 -7.85 -6.63
N GLU A 123 -20.60 -9.12 -6.33
CA GLU A 123 -19.79 -10.23 -6.78
C GLU A 123 -20.22 -10.66 -8.18
N PHE A 124 -19.25 -11.24 -8.86
CA PHE A 124 -19.32 -11.78 -10.19
C PHE A 124 -20.41 -12.86 -10.26
N ASP A 125 -21.20 -12.87 -11.31
CA ASP A 125 -21.99 -14.03 -11.65
C ASP A 125 -21.14 -15.04 -12.44
N ASN A 126 -21.72 -16.22 -12.72
CA ASN A 126 -21.06 -17.31 -13.43
C ASN A 126 -20.63 -16.96 -14.87
N ASP A 127 -21.10 -15.84 -15.41
CA ASP A 127 -20.82 -15.37 -16.77
C ASP A 127 -19.70 -14.31 -16.81
N GLY A 128 -19.06 -14.01 -15.67
CA GLY A 128 -17.96 -13.04 -15.56
C GLY A 128 -18.32 -11.77 -14.82
N ILE A 129 -17.48 -10.75 -14.99
CA ILE A 129 -17.54 -9.51 -14.24
C ILE A 129 -18.74 -8.68 -14.69
N LYS A 130 -19.85 -8.73 -13.99
CA LYS A 130 -20.89 -7.70 -14.05
C LYS A 130 -20.50 -6.48 -13.21
N LEU A 131 -19.33 -5.92 -13.51
CA LEU A 131 -19.01 -4.61 -13.00
C LEU A 131 -19.98 -3.62 -13.63
N LYS A 132 -20.64 -2.82 -12.80
CA LYS A 132 -21.34 -1.67 -13.35
C LYS A 132 -20.36 -0.88 -14.21
N PRO A 133 -20.78 -0.39 -15.38
CA PRO A 133 -19.89 0.30 -16.33
C PRO A 133 -19.05 1.40 -15.69
N GLU A 134 -19.58 2.09 -14.67
CA GLU A 134 -18.87 3.10 -13.90
C GLU A 134 -17.74 2.58 -13.01
N TRP A 135 -17.63 1.28 -12.81
CA TRP A 135 -16.60 0.65 -11.99
C TRP A 135 -15.44 0.08 -12.81
N VAL A 136 -15.64 -0.08 -14.11
CA VAL A 136 -14.62 -0.57 -15.02
C VAL A 136 -13.89 0.62 -15.63
N HIS A 137 -12.70 0.91 -15.14
CA HIS A 137 -11.87 1.88 -15.84
C HIS A 137 -11.43 1.30 -17.19
N SER A 138 -11.61 2.08 -18.27
CA SER A 138 -11.29 1.64 -19.64
C SER A 138 -9.85 1.16 -19.85
N MET A 139 -8.93 1.54 -18.96
CA MET A 139 -7.52 1.13 -19.00
C MET A 139 -7.27 -0.29 -18.49
N TYR A 140 -8.24 -0.94 -17.86
CA TYR A 140 -8.11 -2.33 -17.42
C TYR A 140 -8.20 -3.34 -18.55
N ARG A 141 -8.97 -3.04 -19.59
CA ARG A 141 -9.22 -3.97 -20.69
C ARG A 141 -7.98 -4.57 -21.33
N PRO A 142 -6.93 -3.80 -21.67
CA PRO A 142 -5.74 -4.37 -22.29
C PRO A 142 -4.99 -5.36 -21.40
N HIS A 143 -5.07 -5.22 -20.08
CA HIS A 143 -4.45 -6.14 -19.13
C HIS A 143 -5.33 -7.37 -18.87
N MET A 144 -6.64 -7.21 -18.79
CA MET A 144 -7.59 -8.31 -18.65
C MET A 144 -7.51 -9.24 -19.87
N ASP A 145 -7.39 -8.71 -21.07
CA ASP A 145 -7.25 -9.48 -22.29
C ASP A 145 -5.97 -10.34 -22.29
N LYS A 146 -4.90 -9.87 -21.60
CA LYS A 146 -3.63 -10.62 -21.46
C LYS A 146 -3.69 -11.68 -20.37
N LEU A 147 -4.42 -11.44 -19.28
CA LEU A 147 -4.46 -12.30 -18.09
C LEU A 147 -5.56 -13.37 -18.17
N GLY A 148 -6.50 -13.22 -19.11
CA GLY A 148 -7.59 -14.14 -19.33
C GLY A 148 -8.75 -13.99 -18.33
N PRO A 149 -9.88 -14.69 -18.57
CA PRO A 149 -11.14 -14.49 -17.84
C PRO A 149 -11.11 -14.96 -16.37
N SER A 150 -10.05 -15.63 -15.94
CA SER A 150 -9.94 -16.14 -14.55
C SER A 150 -9.43 -15.11 -13.54
N HIS A 151 -8.96 -13.94 -13.98
CA HIS A 151 -8.49 -12.89 -13.10
C HIS A 151 -9.62 -11.92 -12.79
N GLN A 152 -10.15 -12.05 -11.59
CA GLN A 152 -11.21 -11.20 -11.06
C GLN A 152 -10.60 -9.92 -10.48
N PHE A 153 -10.59 -8.85 -11.25
CA PHE A 153 -10.21 -7.54 -10.75
C PHE A 153 -11.36 -6.95 -9.94
N THR A 154 -11.08 -6.60 -8.71
CA THR A 154 -12.06 -6.06 -7.76
C THR A 154 -11.87 -4.59 -7.46
N TRP A 155 -11.38 -3.84 -8.46
CA TRP A 155 -11.28 -2.40 -8.31
C TRP A 155 -12.65 -1.73 -8.35
N ASN A 156 -12.89 -0.87 -7.39
CA ASN A 156 -14.07 -0.03 -7.32
C ASN A 156 -13.66 1.36 -6.78
N SER A 157 -13.95 2.42 -7.53
CA SER A 157 -13.66 3.80 -7.13
C SER A 157 -14.36 4.23 -5.84
N GLN A 158 -15.41 3.54 -5.43
CA GLN A 158 -16.15 3.76 -4.19
C GLN A 158 -15.66 2.86 -3.04
N GLY A 159 -14.79 1.91 -3.33
CA GLY A 159 -14.17 1.07 -2.29
C GLY A 159 -13.05 1.81 -1.56
N ARG A 160 -12.99 1.65 -0.23
CA ARG A 160 -11.91 2.11 0.64
C ARG A 160 -11.39 0.92 1.41
N TRP A 161 -10.12 0.65 1.25
CA TRP A 161 -9.54 -0.57 1.75
C TRP A 161 -8.76 -0.30 3.01
N ILE A 162 -9.21 -0.91 4.10
CA ILE A 162 -8.65 -0.69 5.44
C ILE A 162 -7.18 -1.08 5.53
N ASP A 163 -6.76 -2.15 4.85
CA ASP A 163 -5.35 -2.57 4.82
C ASP A 163 -4.46 -1.56 4.11
N LEU A 164 -4.81 -1.13 2.87
CA LEU A 164 -4.02 -0.15 2.14
C LEU A 164 -3.99 1.21 2.85
N SER A 165 -5.12 1.65 3.40
CA SER A 165 -5.18 2.88 4.19
C SER A 165 -4.29 2.80 5.44
N SER A 166 -4.32 1.65 6.14
CA SER A 166 -3.47 1.42 7.32
C SER A 166 -1.99 1.29 6.96
N GLN A 167 -1.68 0.67 5.82
CA GLN A 167 -0.31 0.55 5.32
C GLN A 167 0.27 1.91 4.92
N MET A 168 -0.53 2.80 4.32
CA MET A 168 -0.11 4.18 4.05
C MET A 168 0.12 4.97 5.35
N ALA A 169 -0.72 4.77 6.37
CA ALA A 169 -0.46 5.34 7.69
C ALA A 169 0.84 4.80 8.30
N PHE A 170 1.07 3.49 8.17
CA PHE A 170 2.29 2.85 8.64
C PHE A 170 3.53 3.36 7.90
N ASP A 171 3.45 3.51 6.59
CA ASP A 171 4.54 4.07 5.78
C ASP A 171 4.87 5.51 6.20
N ALA A 172 3.87 6.36 6.43
CA ALA A 172 4.07 7.71 6.97
C ALA A 172 4.77 7.68 8.34
N LYS A 173 4.40 6.75 9.23
CA LYS A 173 5.07 6.55 10.51
C LYS A 173 6.54 6.14 10.32
N CYS A 174 6.81 5.20 9.42
CA CYS A 174 8.16 4.76 9.09
C CYS A 174 9.00 5.90 8.49
N LEU A 175 8.44 6.70 7.57
CA LEU A 175 9.10 7.89 7.02
C LEU A 175 9.44 8.91 8.12
N SER A 176 8.53 9.12 9.07
CA SER A 176 8.78 9.99 10.21
C SER A 176 9.99 9.52 11.05
N GLU A 177 10.05 8.22 11.36
CA GLU A 177 11.18 7.65 12.11
C GLU A 177 12.48 7.71 11.32
N MET A 178 12.44 7.39 10.02
CA MET A 178 13.60 7.49 9.13
C MET A 178 14.13 8.92 9.07
N ALA A 179 13.25 9.92 8.88
CA ALA A 179 13.62 11.33 8.86
C ALA A 179 14.27 11.77 10.18
N LYS A 180 13.75 11.28 11.32
CA LYS A 180 14.33 11.52 12.64
C LYS A 180 15.76 10.96 12.78
N LEU A 181 15.99 9.74 12.32
CA LEU A 181 17.28 9.06 12.35
C LEU A 181 18.34 9.78 11.50
N ILE A 182 17.94 10.43 10.42
CA ILE A 182 18.82 11.21 9.54
C ILE A 182 18.83 12.73 9.83
N ASN A 183 18.24 13.13 10.97
CA ASN A 183 18.18 14.51 11.48
C ASN A 183 17.37 15.51 10.62
N LEU A 184 16.37 15.05 9.86
CA LEU A 184 15.43 15.87 9.11
C LEU A 184 14.17 16.14 9.94
N LYS A 185 14.27 17.09 10.90
CA LYS A 185 13.20 17.34 11.89
C LYS A 185 11.87 17.78 11.28
N GLU A 186 11.91 18.64 10.27
CA GLU A 186 10.69 19.13 9.59
C GLU A 186 9.98 18.02 8.86
N GLU A 187 10.69 17.15 8.13
CA GLU A 187 10.15 15.99 7.46
C GLU A 187 9.59 14.97 8.46
N SER A 188 10.30 14.72 9.56
CA SER A 188 9.82 13.84 10.63
C SER A 188 8.48 14.31 11.17
N GLU A 189 8.36 15.60 11.49
CA GLU A 189 7.11 16.19 11.98
C GLU A 189 6.00 16.18 10.91
N HIS A 190 6.34 16.42 9.65
CA HIS A 190 5.40 16.38 8.53
C HIS A 190 4.75 15.00 8.39
N TYR A 191 5.56 13.92 8.33
CA TYR A 191 5.05 12.56 8.20
C TYR A 191 4.35 12.06 9.46
N ARG A 192 4.77 12.50 10.63
CA ARG A 192 4.06 12.24 11.88
C ARG A 192 2.64 12.82 11.85
N LYS A 193 2.46 14.03 11.33
CA LYS A 193 1.13 14.64 11.16
C LYS A 193 0.29 13.90 10.14
N LYS A 194 0.88 13.47 9.00
CA LYS A 194 0.18 12.63 8.00
C LYS A 194 -0.31 11.33 8.63
N HIS A 195 0.54 10.62 9.38
CA HIS A 195 0.17 9.41 10.11
C HIS A 195 -1.02 9.66 11.05
N ASN A 196 -0.91 10.66 11.93
CA ASN A 196 -1.94 10.95 12.92
C ASN A 196 -3.29 11.29 12.25
N LYS A 197 -3.26 12.14 11.21
CA LYS A 197 -4.47 12.50 10.48
C LYS A 197 -5.13 11.29 9.84
N LEU A 198 -4.36 10.41 9.22
CA LEU A 198 -4.92 9.21 8.60
C LEU A 198 -5.43 8.22 9.65
N ALA A 199 -4.75 8.11 10.80
CA ALA A 199 -5.22 7.32 11.94
C ALA A 199 -6.57 7.83 12.48
N GLU A 200 -6.76 9.15 12.61
CA GLU A 200 -8.04 9.76 12.98
C GLU A 200 -9.14 9.38 11.98
N ILE A 201 -8.90 9.56 10.68
CA ILE A 201 -9.86 9.23 9.63
C ILE A 201 -10.24 7.75 9.65
N ILE A 202 -9.27 6.86 9.82
CA ILE A 202 -9.52 5.41 9.90
C ILE A 202 -10.34 5.06 11.14
N ASN A 203 -10.06 5.66 12.30
CA ASN A 203 -10.85 5.45 13.50
C ASN A 203 -12.28 5.95 13.34
N ASP A 204 -12.47 7.11 12.72
CA ASP A 204 -13.79 7.72 12.54
C ASP A 204 -14.67 6.95 11.55
N LEU A 205 -14.08 6.49 10.44
CA LEU A 205 -14.86 5.93 9.33
C LEU A 205 -14.91 4.40 9.33
N CYS A 206 -13.82 3.75 9.71
CA CYS A 206 -13.66 2.30 9.55
C CYS A 206 -13.92 1.50 10.83
N TRP A 207 -13.83 2.12 12.02
CA TRP A 207 -14.13 1.46 13.28
C TRP A 207 -15.63 1.25 13.43
N ASN A 208 -16.02 0.05 13.82
CA ASN A 208 -17.41 -0.29 14.16
C ASN A 208 -17.53 -0.63 15.62
N GLU A 209 -18.31 0.17 16.37
CA GLU A 209 -18.46 0.03 17.81
C GLU A 209 -19.25 -1.24 18.21
N GLU A 210 -20.22 -1.65 17.41
CA GLU A 210 -21.01 -2.86 17.66
C GLU A 210 -20.19 -4.12 17.47
N HIS A 211 -19.37 -4.15 16.42
CA HIS A 211 -18.54 -5.30 16.08
C HIS A 211 -17.16 -5.29 16.72
N GLN A 212 -16.74 -4.16 17.32
CA GLN A 212 -15.41 -3.95 17.91
C GLN A 212 -14.29 -4.31 16.89
N PHE A 213 -14.45 -3.85 15.63
CA PHE A 213 -13.59 -4.23 14.52
C PHE A 213 -13.54 -3.13 13.46
N TYR A 214 -12.45 -3.10 12.67
CA TYR A 214 -12.30 -2.20 11.54
C TYR A 214 -12.76 -2.86 10.24
N PHE A 215 -13.51 -2.12 9.42
CA PHE A 215 -14.05 -2.61 8.16
C PHE A 215 -13.65 -1.73 6.97
N ASP A 216 -13.63 -2.35 5.78
CA ASP A 216 -13.59 -1.64 4.52
C ASP A 216 -14.85 -0.78 4.34
N LEU A 217 -14.77 0.26 3.49
CA LEU A 217 -15.95 1.02 3.11
C LEU A 217 -16.31 0.79 1.64
N GLY A 218 -17.59 0.89 1.33
CA GLY A 218 -18.12 0.94 0.00
C GLY A 218 -19.30 1.89 -0.07
N TYR A 219 -19.25 2.85 -0.99
CA TYR A 219 -20.28 3.90 -1.13
C TYR A 219 -20.51 4.69 0.16
N GLY A 220 -19.49 4.89 0.97
CA GLY A 220 -19.57 5.59 2.24
C GLY A 220 -20.08 4.76 3.42
N GLU A 221 -20.41 3.49 3.22
CA GLU A 221 -20.91 2.58 4.26
C GLU A 221 -19.88 1.52 4.60
N GLN A 222 -19.87 1.03 5.84
CA GLN A 222 -19.00 -0.06 6.26
C GLN A 222 -19.45 -1.39 5.67
N ILE A 223 -18.51 -2.13 5.08
CA ILE A 223 -18.72 -3.48 4.59
C ILE A 223 -18.45 -4.44 5.73
N ILE A 224 -19.52 -4.91 6.38
CA ILE A 224 -19.41 -5.79 7.56
C ILE A 224 -18.92 -7.18 7.13
N ARG A 225 -17.59 -7.29 7.04
CA ARG A 225 -16.90 -8.52 6.68
C ARG A 225 -15.56 -8.59 7.39
N TYR A 226 -15.40 -9.57 8.28
CA TYR A 226 -14.17 -9.79 9.03
C TYR A 226 -13.08 -10.37 8.12
N HIS A 227 -11.90 -9.77 8.14
CA HIS A 227 -10.76 -10.26 7.39
C HIS A 227 -9.42 -9.83 8.00
N ILE A 228 -8.37 -10.54 7.63
CA ILE A 228 -7.02 -10.34 8.17
C ILE A 228 -6.44 -8.95 7.87
N GLY A 229 -6.86 -8.30 6.79
CA GLY A 229 -6.39 -6.96 6.40
C GLY A 229 -6.62 -5.89 7.46
N SER A 230 -7.67 -6.04 8.28
CA SER A 230 -7.99 -5.10 9.37
C SER A 230 -6.91 -5.07 10.47
N TYR A 231 -6.13 -6.13 10.63
CA TYR A 231 -5.05 -6.16 11.62
C TYR A 231 -3.85 -5.26 11.28
N TRP A 232 -3.77 -4.73 10.05
CA TRP A 232 -2.80 -3.70 9.73
C TRP A 232 -2.94 -2.45 10.60
N THR A 233 -4.14 -2.17 11.13
CA THR A 233 -4.38 -1.08 12.07
C THR A 233 -3.53 -1.19 13.35
N LEU A 234 -3.31 -2.42 13.82
CA LEU A 234 -2.45 -2.69 15.00
C LEU A 234 -0.98 -2.39 14.69
N LEU A 235 -0.47 -2.89 13.57
CA LEU A 235 0.91 -2.70 13.16
C LEU A 235 1.20 -1.22 12.86
N ALA A 236 0.25 -0.54 12.22
CA ALA A 236 0.35 0.89 11.96
C ALA A 236 0.28 1.75 13.24
N GLY A 237 -0.21 1.20 14.35
CA GLY A 237 -0.39 1.93 15.61
C GLY A 237 -1.54 2.94 15.54
N ILE A 238 -2.58 2.61 14.79
CA ILE A 238 -3.80 3.41 14.62
C ILE A 238 -4.75 3.23 15.80
N VAL A 239 -4.81 2.01 16.35
CA VAL A 239 -5.71 1.68 17.44
C VAL A 239 -5.40 2.57 18.66
N PRO A 240 -6.40 3.29 19.21
CA PRO A 240 -6.18 4.10 20.41
C PRO A 240 -5.64 3.27 21.57
N LYS A 241 -4.70 3.83 22.30
CA LYS A 241 -4.25 3.22 23.56
C LYS A 241 -5.36 3.41 24.58
N SER A 242 -5.91 2.31 25.09
CA SER A 242 -6.86 2.31 26.24
C SER A 242 -6.21 2.84 27.50
#